data_2e6eacac00de211aa1e173e4ca923c34
#
_entry.id   2e6eacac00de211aa1e173e4ca923c34
#
_cell.length_a   1.000
_cell.length_b   1.000
_cell.length_c   1.000
_cell.angle_alpha   90.00
_cell.angle_beta   90.00
_cell.angle_gamma   90.00
#
_symmetry.space_group_name_H-M   'P 1'
#
loop_
_entity.id
_entity.type
_entity.pdbx_description
1 polymer ?
#
loop_
_entity_poly.entity_id
_entity_poly.type
_entity_poly.pdbx_seq_one_letter_code
_entity_poly.pdbx_strand_id
1 'polypeptide(L)'
;MAAGSHKTYRIPIGPVHVGLKEPVTTWLDVDGERIVKATVRPGSIHRGIEWMARERNPIQVIYLAERICGICSFTHIIAFLRAVEDAAKIEVPIRAQYIRSLVLELERIHSHILWSGVACYTFGYDSAFNLGMLLREKVMDVLEALTGNRVNYGVGTVGGVRRDLTPNAAKAVREMIDFYRREFQAFLDVVTEDPIAKARMRNVGILSSEDAVRYCALGPTARGSGLRVDLRYSSPYEAYGDFGVTPVVPQDYNGEVFGDVYDRFFVRVMEVVQSLDILEKIVDGIPEGPITWEAKLPKVLAALKAADGIGWGIIEGPRGDDTHVVKLTKGEENLTWWKVRAPTYSNAVSWPLMFENQEIADAPLIINSIDPCISCMERILVSDPRIGRSEILTRANLMDKCREKTRRLMGA
;
A
#
# COMPACT_ATOMS: atom_id res chain seq x y z
N MET A 1 -25.10 -5.66 44.86
CA MET A 1 -23.70 -5.20 44.69
C MET A 1 -23.77 -3.94 43.84
N ALA A 2 -23.35 -2.81 44.37
CA ALA A 2 -23.34 -1.53 43.64
C ALA A 2 -22.38 -1.66 42.46
N ALA A 3 -22.85 -1.32 41.24
CA ALA A 3 -21.99 -1.21 40.08
C ALA A 3 -20.95 -0.13 40.37
N GLY A 4 -19.72 -0.56 40.70
CA GLY A 4 -18.60 0.34 40.86
C GLY A 4 -18.45 1.14 39.56
N SER A 5 -18.33 2.46 39.67
CA SER A 5 -18.03 3.31 38.53
C SER A 5 -16.66 2.89 37.99
N HIS A 6 -16.64 2.09 36.94
CA HIS A 6 -15.40 1.76 36.24
C HIS A 6 -14.76 3.05 35.72
N LYS A 7 -13.58 3.35 36.20
CA LYS A 7 -12.86 4.57 35.82
C LYS A 7 -12.06 4.25 34.55
N THR A 8 -12.51 4.78 33.41
CA THR A 8 -11.76 4.66 32.16
C THR A 8 -10.57 5.63 32.12
N TYR A 9 -9.45 5.16 31.61
CA TYR A 9 -8.25 5.96 31.37
C TYR A 9 -8.00 6.09 29.89
N ARG A 10 -7.45 7.24 29.45
CA ARG A 10 -7.07 7.47 28.08
C ARG A 10 -5.57 7.34 27.90
N ILE A 11 -5.15 6.38 27.04
CA ILE A 11 -3.75 6.08 26.74
C ILE A 11 -3.47 6.51 25.29
N PRO A 12 -2.48 7.38 25.03
CA PRO A 12 -2.04 7.71 23.68
C PRO A 12 -1.03 6.69 23.17
N ILE A 13 -1.18 6.26 21.91
CA ILE A 13 -0.17 5.54 21.15
C ILE A 13 0.21 6.41 19.95
N GLY A 14 1.47 6.84 19.88
CA GLY A 14 1.94 7.72 18.83
C GLY A 14 1.88 9.24 19.17
N PRO A 15 2.19 10.14 18.22
CA PRO A 15 2.43 9.84 16.79
C PRO A 15 3.69 9.00 16.52
N VAL A 16 4.72 9.07 17.35
CA VAL A 16 5.93 8.25 17.25
C VAL A 16 5.92 7.25 18.39
N HIS A 17 5.97 5.97 18.06
CA HIS A 17 5.94 4.87 19.03
C HIS A 17 6.67 3.66 18.45
N VAL A 18 7.35 2.88 19.28
CA VAL A 18 8.16 1.71 18.87
C VAL A 18 7.34 0.62 18.16
N GLY A 19 6.05 0.48 18.47
CA GLY A 19 5.13 -0.46 17.83
C GLY A 19 4.50 0.07 16.53
N LEU A 20 4.88 1.25 16.04
CA LEU A 20 4.34 1.85 14.82
C LEU A 20 5.42 1.94 13.75
N LYS A 21 5.09 1.51 12.53
CA LYS A 21 5.98 1.66 11.35
C LYS A 21 6.05 3.11 10.86
N GLU A 22 4.94 3.84 10.97
CA GLU A 22 4.78 5.21 10.49
C GLU A 22 3.99 6.03 11.52
N PRO A 23 4.20 7.36 11.59
CA PRO A 23 3.53 8.22 12.56
C PRO A 23 2.03 8.26 12.39
N VAL A 24 1.31 7.77 13.38
CA VAL A 24 -0.15 7.88 13.52
C VAL A 24 -0.50 8.05 14.99
N THR A 25 -1.49 8.86 15.31
CA THR A 25 -1.93 9.03 16.69
C THR A 25 -3.19 8.22 16.94
N THR A 26 -3.12 7.32 17.92
CA THR A 26 -4.26 6.55 18.41
C THR A 26 -4.47 6.81 19.88
N TRP A 27 -5.69 7.11 20.30
CA TRP A 27 -6.08 7.16 21.70
C TRP A 27 -6.94 5.96 22.01
N LEU A 28 -6.56 5.26 23.08
CA LEU A 28 -7.31 4.14 23.62
C LEU A 28 -7.95 4.56 24.93
N ASP A 29 -9.27 4.49 25.03
CA ASP A 29 -9.98 4.57 26.29
C ASP A 29 -10.09 3.16 26.86
N VAL A 30 -9.51 2.91 28.04
CA VAL A 30 -9.36 1.58 28.62
C VAL A 30 -9.99 1.47 30.00
N ASP A 31 -10.51 0.29 30.29
CA ASP A 31 -10.95 -0.15 31.62
C ASP A 31 -10.03 -1.31 32.08
N GLY A 32 -9.10 -1.01 32.98
CA GLY A 32 -7.98 -1.91 33.25
C GLY A 32 -7.12 -2.07 31.98
N GLU A 33 -6.92 -3.29 31.51
CA GLU A 33 -6.18 -3.61 30.28
C GLU A 33 -7.10 -3.70 29.04
N ARG A 34 -8.42 -3.68 29.22
CA ARG A 34 -9.40 -3.82 28.15
C ARG A 34 -9.66 -2.50 27.44
N ILE A 35 -9.58 -2.50 26.15
CA ILE A 35 -9.90 -1.35 25.29
C ILE A 35 -11.42 -1.25 25.13
N VAL A 36 -12.00 -0.12 25.58
CA VAL A 36 -13.42 0.18 25.48
C VAL A 36 -13.70 0.98 24.21
N LYS A 37 -12.76 1.85 23.81
CA LYS A 37 -12.90 2.70 22.62
C LYS A 37 -11.53 3.09 22.08
N ALA A 38 -11.43 3.15 20.76
CA ALA A 38 -10.25 3.69 20.09
C ALA A 38 -10.62 4.90 19.21
N THR A 39 -9.72 5.85 19.13
CA THR A 39 -9.82 6.99 18.22
C THR A 39 -8.51 7.15 17.47
N VAL A 40 -8.55 7.10 16.15
CA VAL A 40 -7.35 7.17 15.31
C VAL A 40 -7.33 8.50 14.55
N ARG A 41 -6.18 9.16 14.53
CA ARG A 41 -5.94 10.39 13.76
C ARG A 41 -4.73 10.22 12.84
N PRO A 42 -4.96 9.97 11.56
CA PRO A 42 -3.93 10.01 10.53
C PRO A 42 -3.56 11.46 10.17
N GLY A 43 -2.58 11.61 9.27
CA GLY A 43 -2.19 12.92 8.71
C GLY A 43 -0.89 13.48 9.25
N SER A 44 -0.19 12.75 10.14
CA SER A 44 1.08 13.21 10.74
C SER A 44 2.21 13.36 9.72
N ILE A 45 2.13 12.73 8.56
CA ILE A 45 3.14 12.79 7.49
C ILE A 45 2.60 13.39 6.19
N HIS A 46 1.59 14.25 6.28
CA HIS A 46 1.12 15.02 5.13
C HIS A 46 2.23 15.90 4.56
N ARG A 47 2.56 15.71 3.25
CA ARG A 47 3.67 16.38 2.58
C ARG A 47 3.23 17.29 1.42
N GLY A 48 1.94 17.34 1.12
CA GLY A 48 1.38 18.14 0.04
C GLY A 48 1.75 17.66 -1.37
N ILE A 49 1.92 16.35 -1.57
CA ILE A 49 2.37 15.76 -2.84
C ILE A 49 1.40 16.06 -3.98
N GLU A 50 0.07 15.90 -3.76
CA GLU A 50 -0.95 16.24 -4.76
C GLU A 50 -0.88 17.71 -5.19
N TRP A 51 -0.49 18.57 -4.26
CA TRP A 51 -0.35 19.98 -4.58
C TRP A 51 0.92 20.27 -5.39
N MET A 52 2.05 19.67 -5.01
CA MET A 52 3.32 19.85 -5.73
C MET A 52 3.21 19.37 -7.19
N ALA A 53 2.36 18.40 -7.46
CA ALA A 53 2.13 17.86 -8.81
C ALA A 53 1.55 18.90 -9.78
N ARG A 54 0.75 19.86 -9.28
CA ARG A 54 0.12 20.89 -10.12
C ARG A 54 1.10 21.88 -10.77
N GLU A 55 2.31 21.95 -10.28
CA GLU A 55 3.37 22.81 -10.81
C GLU A 55 4.38 22.02 -11.66
N ARG A 56 4.00 20.82 -12.11
CA ARG A 56 4.87 19.89 -12.82
C ARG A 56 4.14 19.19 -13.96
N ASN A 57 4.89 18.89 -15.01
CA ASN A 57 4.36 18.07 -16.10
C ASN A 57 4.24 16.60 -15.67
N PRO A 58 3.40 15.79 -16.37
CA PRO A 58 3.17 14.40 -15.99
C PRO A 58 4.44 13.55 -15.84
N ILE A 59 5.48 13.81 -16.65
CA ILE A 59 6.75 13.06 -16.58
C ILE A 59 7.50 13.35 -15.28
N GLN A 60 7.47 14.59 -14.82
CA GLN A 60 8.08 14.98 -13.54
C GLN A 60 7.30 14.44 -12.34
N VAL A 61 5.95 14.33 -12.50
CA VAL A 61 5.08 13.82 -11.43
C VAL A 61 5.27 12.33 -11.19
N ILE A 62 5.77 11.55 -12.16
CA ILE A 62 6.12 10.13 -11.93
C ILE A 62 7.02 9.99 -10.69
N TYR A 63 8.02 10.85 -10.54
CA TYR A 63 8.94 10.82 -9.39
C TYR A 63 8.30 11.25 -8.07
N LEU A 64 7.25 12.08 -8.12
CA LEU A 64 6.45 12.40 -6.93
C LEU A 64 5.54 11.24 -6.56
N ALA A 65 4.89 10.60 -7.56
CA ALA A 65 4.04 9.44 -7.37
C ALA A 65 4.81 8.30 -6.70
N GLU A 66 6.01 8.01 -7.19
CA GLU A 66 6.91 7.01 -6.62
C GLU A 66 7.24 7.27 -5.15
N ARG A 67 7.36 8.53 -4.76
CA ARG A 67 7.74 8.95 -3.40
C ARG A 67 6.56 9.20 -2.46
N ILE A 68 5.35 8.84 -2.87
CA ILE A 68 4.22 8.75 -1.95
C ILE A 68 4.53 7.70 -0.88
N CYS A 69 5.05 6.55 -1.30
CA CYS A 69 5.40 5.43 -0.42
C CYS A 69 6.76 4.83 -0.81
N GLY A 70 7.55 4.41 0.17
CA GLY A 70 8.80 3.69 -0.04
C GLY A 70 8.66 2.17 -0.07
N ILE A 71 7.44 1.62 -0.01
CA ILE A 71 7.17 0.17 -0.02
C ILE A 71 6.34 -0.20 -1.26
N CYS A 72 5.30 0.57 -1.59
CA CYS A 72 4.45 0.39 -2.76
C CYS A 72 4.69 1.52 -3.79
N SER A 73 5.94 1.80 -4.06
CA SER A 73 6.36 2.91 -4.93
C SER A 73 5.93 2.71 -6.37
N PHE A 74 6.05 1.49 -6.89
CA PHE A 74 5.67 1.17 -8.27
C PHE A 74 4.15 1.06 -8.44
N THR A 75 3.44 0.59 -7.43
CA THR A 75 1.97 0.67 -7.36
C THR A 75 1.50 2.09 -7.66
N HIS A 76 2.00 3.09 -6.93
CA HIS A 76 1.64 4.49 -7.18
C HIS A 76 2.08 5.00 -8.56
N ILE A 77 3.25 4.58 -9.07
CA ILE A 77 3.67 4.92 -10.43
C ILE A 77 2.65 4.40 -11.45
N ILE A 78 2.30 3.12 -11.39
CA ILE A 78 1.42 2.52 -12.39
C ILE A 78 0.00 3.07 -12.30
N ALA A 79 -0.55 3.25 -11.09
CA ALA A 79 -1.84 3.91 -10.92
C ALA A 79 -1.85 5.32 -11.53
N PHE A 80 -0.79 6.10 -11.31
CA PHE A 80 -0.64 7.43 -11.91
C PHE A 80 -0.49 7.36 -13.44
N LEU A 81 0.37 6.49 -13.96
CA LEU A 81 0.60 6.34 -15.40
C LEU A 81 -0.66 5.93 -16.12
N ARG A 82 -1.41 4.95 -15.62
CA ARG A 82 -2.69 4.54 -16.17
C ARG A 82 -3.70 5.69 -16.22
N ALA A 83 -3.74 6.53 -15.17
CA ALA A 83 -4.61 7.71 -15.17
C ALA A 83 -4.20 8.74 -16.24
N VAL A 84 -2.90 8.96 -16.44
CA VAL A 84 -2.38 9.87 -17.48
C VAL A 84 -2.63 9.28 -18.86
N GLU A 85 -2.36 8.00 -19.05
CA GLU A 85 -2.53 7.26 -20.30
C GLU A 85 -4.02 7.22 -20.73
N ASP A 86 -4.93 6.99 -19.76
CA ASP A 86 -6.37 7.06 -20.01
C ASP A 86 -6.82 8.48 -20.39
N ALA A 87 -6.36 9.52 -19.68
CA ALA A 87 -6.69 10.92 -20.02
C ALA A 87 -6.17 11.33 -21.40
N ALA A 88 -4.99 10.82 -21.80
CA ALA A 88 -4.34 11.15 -23.07
C ALA A 88 -4.66 10.16 -24.18
N LYS A 89 -5.40 9.07 -23.91
CA LYS A 89 -5.71 7.97 -24.85
C LYS A 89 -4.46 7.35 -25.48
N ILE A 90 -3.46 7.10 -24.62
CA ILE A 90 -2.20 6.45 -25.00
C ILE A 90 -2.31 4.95 -24.72
N GLU A 91 -2.06 4.13 -25.72
CA GLU A 91 -2.02 2.67 -25.57
C GLU A 91 -0.62 2.19 -25.19
N VAL A 92 -0.56 1.30 -24.23
CA VAL A 92 0.70 0.73 -23.72
C VAL A 92 0.98 -0.58 -24.46
N PRO A 93 2.19 -0.76 -25.03
CA PRO A 93 2.55 -2.02 -25.70
C PRO A 93 2.47 -3.22 -24.75
N ILE A 94 2.05 -4.37 -25.26
CA ILE A 94 1.84 -5.58 -24.45
C ILE A 94 3.11 -6.03 -23.70
N ARG A 95 4.28 -5.96 -24.34
CA ARG A 95 5.56 -6.26 -23.67
C ARG A 95 5.80 -5.37 -22.45
N ALA A 96 5.49 -4.07 -22.57
CA ALA A 96 5.60 -3.14 -21.43
C ALA A 96 4.61 -3.48 -20.32
N GLN A 97 3.40 -3.94 -20.64
CA GLN A 97 2.41 -4.40 -19.66
C GLN A 97 2.91 -5.61 -18.88
N TYR A 98 3.57 -6.57 -19.54
CA TYR A 98 4.22 -7.72 -18.89
C TYR A 98 5.32 -7.28 -17.92
N ILE A 99 6.19 -6.35 -18.35
CA ILE A 99 7.27 -5.82 -17.49
C ILE A 99 6.69 -5.05 -16.29
N ARG A 100 5.62 -4.28 -16.50
CA ARG A 100 4.91 -3.59 -15.40
C ARG A 100 4.34 -4.61 -14.41
N SER A 101 3.69 -5.66 -14.88
CA SER A 101 3.17 -6.75 -14.04
C SER A 101 4.29 -7.47 -13.27
N LEU A 102 5.45 -7.71 -13.90
CA LEU A 102 6.64 -8.29 -13.26
C LEU A 102 7.08 -7.48 -12.04
N VAL A 103 7.26 -6.17 -12.22
CA VAL A 103 7.73 -5.30 -11.13
C VAL A 103 6.66 -5.14 -10.04
N LEU A 104 5.37 -5.09 -10.39
CA LEU A 104 4.26 -5.07 -9.42
C LEU A 104 4.24 -6.32 -8.54
N GLU A 105 4.46 -7.51 -9.10
CA GLU A 105 4.49 -8.74 -8.30
C GLU A 105 5.76 -8.88 -7.46
N LEU A 106 6.92 -8.44 -7.94
CA LEU A 106 8.14 -8.33 -7.12
C LEU A 106 7.92 -7.34 -5.95
N GLU A 107 7.27 -6.21 -6.20
CA GLU A 107 6.89 -5.25 -5.15
C GLU A 107 5.92 -5.87 -4.15
N ARG A 108 4.95 -6.68 -4.60
CA ARG A 108 4.02 -7.38 -3.71
C ARG A 108 4.76 -8.36 -2.80
N ILE A 109 5.66 -9.19 -3.34
CA ILE A 109 6.44 -10.15 -2.54
C ILE A 109 7.23 -9.42 -1.47
N HIS A 110 8.06 -8.43 -1.84
CA HIS A 110 8.89 -7.73 -0.85
C HIS A 110 8.05 -7.00 0.21
N SER A 111 6.89 -6.47 -0.18
CA SER A 111 5.98 -5.78 0.73
C SER A 111 5.35 -6.75 1.73
N HIS A 112 4.84 -7.89 1.27
CA HIS A 112 4.22 -8.88 2.14
C HIS A 112 5.22 -9.54 3.09
N ILE A 113 6.43 -9.84 2.61
CA ILE A 113 7.51 -10.37 3.47
C ILE A 113 7.93 -9.35 4.52
N LEU A 114 8.10 -8.08 4.14
CA LEU A 114 8.42 -7.02 5.09
C LEU A 114 7.34 -6.92 6.18
N TRP A 115 6.07 -6.87 5.75
CA TRP A 115 4.97 -6.78 6.68
C TRP A 115 4.90 -8.00 7.61
N SER A 116 5.03 -9.20 7.07
CA SER A 116 4.97 -10.45 7.83
C SER A 116 6.10 -10.54 8.86
N GLY A 117 7.32 -10.18 8.47
CA GLY A 117 8.46 -10.11 9.40
C GLY A 117 8.21 -9.10 10.53
N VAL A 118 7.75 -7.89 10.20
CA VAL A 118 7.43 -6.87 11.22
C VAL A 118 6.27 -7.28 12.12
N ALA A 119 5.27 -8.00 11.62
CA ALA A 119 4.22 -8.58 12.45
C ALA A 119 4.82 -9.55 13.49
N CYS A 120 5.71 -10.45 13.06
CA CYS A 120 6.43 -11.34 13.98
C CYS A 120 7.25 -10.55 15.03
N TYR A 121 7.98 -9.52 14.61
CA TYR A 121 8.69 -8.63 15.52
C TYR A 121 7.76 -7.97 16.57
N THR A 122 6.55 -7.57 16.15
CA THR A 122 5.59 -6.88 17.02
C THR A 122 5.15 -7.72 18.22
N PHE A 123 5.13 -9.06 18.10
CA PHE A 123 4.83 -9.95 19.21
C PHE A 123 6.07 -10.68 19.77
N GLY A 124 7.28 -10.18 19.44
CA GLY A 124 8.53 -10.65 20.05
C GLY A 124 9.17 -11.88 19.41
N TYR A 125 8.84 -12.17 18.13
CA TYR A 125 9.41 -13.31 17.41
C TYR A 125 10.53 -12.87 16.46
N ASP A 126 11.66 -12.44 17.03
CA ASP A 126 12.80 -11.87 16.32
C ASP A 126 13.43 -12.83 15.30
N SER A 127 13.44 -14.14 15.58
CA SER A 127 13.98 -15.14 14.67
C SER A 127 13.21 -15.19 13.35
N ALA A 128 11.87 -15.15 13.43
CA ALA A 128 11.00 -15.12 12.24
C ALA A 128 11.14 -13.77 11.51
N PHE A 129 11.27 -12.66 12.22
CA PHE A 129 11.57 -11.35 11.61
C PHE A 129 12.87 -11.41 10.81
N ASN A 130 13.97 -11.91 11.39
CA ASN A 130 15.25 -12.01 10.71
C ASN A 130 15.19 -12.91 9.48
N LEU A 131 14.50 -14.06 9.56
CA LEU A 131 14.27 -14.95 8.43
C LEU A 131 13.51 -14.23 7.31
N GLY A 132 12.44 -13.51 7.66
CA GLY A 132 11.69 -12.69 6.70
C GLY A 132 12.59 -11.65 6.00
N MET A 133 13.48 -10.97 6.75
CA MET A 133 14.40 -9.99 6.15
C MET A 133 15.41 -10.64 5.20
N LEU A 134 15.92 -11.83 5.50
CA LEU A 134 16.81 -12.59 4.60
C LEU A 134 16.08 -12.97 3.28
N LEU A 135 14.85 -13.44 3.39
CA LEU A 135 14.03 -13.76 2.21
C LEU A 135 13.81 -12.50 1.37
N ARG A 136 13.46 -11.38 2.01
CA ARG A 136 13.20 -10.12 1.34
C ARG A 136 14.42 -9.62 0.55
N GLU A 137 15.64 -9.78 1.05
CA GLU A 137 16.86 -9.34 0.35
C GLU A 137 16.97 -9.92 -1.06
N LYS A 138 16.58 -11.17 -1.29
CA LYS A 138 16.61 -11.79 -2.62
C LYS A 138 15.73 -11.08 -3.63
N VAL A 139 14.57 -10.60 -3.22
CA VAL A 139 13.68 -9.80 -4.10
C VAL A 139 14.27 -8.41 -4.34
N MET A 140 14.87 -7.81 -3.31
CA MET A 140 15.49 -6.49 -3.42
C MET A 140 16.69 -6.51 -4.39
N ASP A 141 17.48 -7.57 -4.39
CA ASP A 141 18.59 -7.78 -5.34
C ASP A 141 18.09 -7.89 -6.79
N VAL A 142 16.99 -8.62 -7.00
CA VAL A 142 16.35 -8.73 -8.33
C VAL A 142 15.77 -7.39 -8.78
N LEU A 143 15.10 -6.65 -7.90
CA LEU A 143 14.57 -5.31 -8.21
C LEU A 143 15.71 -4.34 -8.59
N GLU A 144 16.83 -4.37 -7.89
CA GLU A 144 18.01 -3.57 -8.22
C GLU A 144 18.58 -3.96 -9.58
N ALA A 145 18.71 -5.26 -9.88
CA ALA A 145 19.21 -5.74 -11.17
C ALA A 145 18.30 -5.33 -12.34
N LEU A 146 16.98 -5.36 -12.14
CA LEU A 146 15.99 -4.98 -13.15
C LEU A 146 15.91 -3.48 -13.37
N THR A 147 15.88 -2.70 -12.29
CA THR A 147 15.48 -1.30 -12.32
C THR A 147 16.64 -0.33 -12.01
N GLY A 148 17.69 -0.82 -11.39
CA GLY A 148 18.83 -0.02 -10.91
C GLY A 148 18.60 0.60 -9.52
N ASN A 149 17.49 0.26 -8.84
CA ASN A 149 17.20 0.73 -7.49
C ASN A 149 16.41 -0.33 -6.71
N ARG A 150 16.62 -0.38 -5.40
CA ARG A 150 16.00 -1.35 -4.49
C ARG A 150 14.59 -0.96 -4.04
N VAL A 151 14.26 0.34 -4.07
CA VAL A 151 13.02 0.89 -3.48
C VAL A 151 12.27 1.80 -4.44
N ASN A 152 12.93 2.79 -5.01
CA ASN A 152 12.33 3.74 -5.95
C ASN A 152 12.79 3.38 -7.37
N TYR A 153 12.02 2.57 -8.03
CA TYR A 153 12.44 1.84 -9.24
C TYR A 153 12.61 2.71 -10.48
N GLY A 154 11.81 3.78 -10.61
CA GLY A 154 11.89 4.74 -11.73
C GLY A 154 11.76 4.11 -13.12
N VAL A 155 11.28 2.87 -13.22
CA VAL A 155 11.24 2.12 -14.49
C VAL A 155 9.99 2.43 -15.32
N GLY A 156 8.90 2.86 -14.69
CA GLY A 156 7.67 3.26 -15.38
C GLY A 156 7.82 4.59 -16.12
N THR A 157 7.21 4.70 -17.29
CA THR A 157 7.09 5.96 -18.04
C THR A 157 5.75 6.01 -18.77
N VAL A 158 5.31 7.19 -19.19
CA VAL A 158 4.08 7.33 -19.97
C VAL A 158 4.19 6.53 -21.26
N GLY A 159 3.23 5.64 -21.50
CA GLY A 159 3.18 4.76 -22.66
C GLY A 159 4.10 3.54 -22.57
N GLY A 160 4.63 3.18 -21.39
CA GLY A 160 5.43 1.97 -21.26
C GLY A 160 6.42 1.95 -20.09
N VAL A 161 7.62 1.40 -20.35
CA VAL A 161 8.72 1.30 -19.40
C VAL A 161 10.04 1.77 -20.00
N ARG A 162 11.01 2.14 -19.15
CA ARG A 162 12.32 2.69 -19.56
C ARG A 162 13.38 1.62 -19.76
N ARG A 163 13.18 0.43 -19.22
CA ARG A 163 14.14 -0.68 -19.29
C ARG A 163 13.40 -1.94 -19.69
N ASP A 164 14.04 -2.72 -20.52
CA ASP A 164 13.54 -4.02 -20.97
C ASP A 164 13.98 -5.13 -20.01
N LEU A 165 13.25 -6.26 -20.03
CA LEU A 165 13.66 -7.48 -19.38
C LEU A 165 14.77 -8.14 -20.18
N THR A 166 16.01 -7.98 -19.71
CA THR A 166 17.17 -8.62 -20.32
C THR A 166 17.24 -10.12 -19.98
N PRO A 167 17.92 -10.96 -20.78
CA PRO A 167 18.11 -12.38 -20.46
C PRO A 167 18.74 -12.61 -19.07
N ASN A 168 19.69 -11.77 -18.67
CA ASN A 168 20.32 -11.86 -17.35
C ASN A 168 19.34 -11.51 -16.22
N ALA A 169 18.50 -10.50 -16.41
CA ALA A 169 17.47 -10.15 -15.45
C ALA A 169 16.39 -11.25 -15.35
N ALA A 170 15.96 -11.82 -16.47
CA ALA A 170 15.05 -12.96 -16.48
C ALA A 170 15.63 -14.17 -15.73
N LYS A 171 16.93 -14.44 -15.93
CA LYS A 171 17.63 -15.49 -15.18
C LYS A 171 17.64 -15.20 -13.66
N ALA A 172 17.93 -13.97 -13.25
CA ALA A 172 17.90 -13.58 -11.83
C ALA A 172 16.51 -13.77 -11.21
N VAL A 173 15.43 -13.45 -11.94
CA VAL A 173 14.05 -13.71 -11.48
C VAL A 173 13.82 -15.21 -11.27
N ARG A 174 14.24 -16.08 -12.21
CA ARG A 174 14.09 -17.54 -12.07
C ARG A 174 14.89 -18.09 -10.87
N GLU A 175 16.13 -17.66 -10.70
CA GLU A 175 16.97 -18.04 -9.55
C GLU A 175 16.34 -17.62 -8.22
N MET A 176 15.70 -16.46 -8.17
CA MET A 176 14.94 -16.00 -7.00
C MET A 176 13.70 -16.87 -6.76
N ILE A 177 12.93 -17.23 -7.80
CA ILE A 177 11.77 -18.12 -7.68
C ILE A 177 12.21 -19.47 -7.12
N ASP A 178 13.28 -20.07 -7.66
CA ASP A 178 13.84 -21.34 -7.19
C ASP A 178 14.31 -21.25 -5.73
N PHE A 179 14.93 -20.14 -5.35
CA PHE A 179 15.32 -19.87 -3.97
C PHE A 179 14.09 -19.85 -3.05
N TYR A 180 13.05 -19.10 -3.41
CA TYR A 180 11.82 -19.01 -2.60
C TYR A 180 11.12 -20.37 -2.48
N ARG A 181 11.04 -21.16 -3.54
CA ARG A 181 10.42 -22.50 -3.50
C ARG A 181 11.14 -23.45 -2.54
N ARG A 182 12.44 -23.25 -2.28
CA ARG A 182 13.19 -24.04 -1.29
C ARG A 182 13.13 -23.49 0.12
N GLU A 183 13.27 -22.17 0.27
CA GLU A 183 13.55 -21.56 1.57
C GLU A 183 12.29 -20.96 2.23
N PHE A 184 11.25 -20.65 1.45
CA PHE A 184 10.07 -19.97 1.97
C PHE A 184 9.21 -20.85 2.88
N GLN A 185 9.29 -22.20 2.72
CA GLN A 185 8.53 -23.13 3.54
C GLN A 185 8.81 -22.95 5.05
N ALA A 186 10.06 -22.73 5.42
CA ALA A 186 10.43 -22.51 6.82
C ALA A 186 9.75 -21.26 7.41
N PHE A 187 9.56 -20.19 6.60
CA PHE A 187 8.82 -19.01 7.02
C PHE A 187 7.31 -19.26 7.06
N LEU A 188 6.79 -20.03 6.11
CA LEU A 188 5.39 -20.42 6.07
C LEU A 188 5.02 -21.25 7.31
N ASP A 189 5.87 -22.20 7.72
CA ASP A 189 5.67 -23.05 8.89
C ASP A 189 5.54 -22.23 10.19
N VAL A 190 6.29 -21.12 10.31
CA VAL A 190 6.14 -20.18 11.44
C VAL A 190 4.71 -19.65 11.54
N VAL A 191 4.04 -19.40 10.42
CA VAL A 191 2.68 -18.90 10.38
C VAL A 191 1.67 -20.01 10.64
N THR A 192 1.88 -21.17 10.00
CA THR A 192 0.87 -22.23 9.93
C THR A 192 0.99 -23.26 11.06
N GLU A 193 2.19 -23.42 11.64
CA GLU A 193 2.44 -24.50 12.61
C GLU A 193 2.81 -24.01 14.02
N ASP A 194 3.41 -22.81 14.15
CA ASP A 194 3.83 -22.32 15.45
C ASP A 194 2.63 -21.95 16.34
N PRO A 195 2.44 -22.64 17.50
CA PRO A 195 1.28 -22.41 18.37
C PRO A 195 1.31 -21.06 19.06
N ILE A 196 2.52 -20.48 19.31
CA ILE A 196 2.66 -19.18 19.95
C ILE A 196 2.27 -18.07 18.96
N ALA A 197 2.74 -18.15 17.71
CA ALA A 197 2.36 -17.23 16.67
C ALA A 197 0.83 -17.25 16.45
N LYS A 198 0.23 -18.44 16.37
CA LYS A 198 -1.22 -18.60 16.28
C LYS A 198 -1.93 -17.98 17.48
N ALA A 199 -1.51 -18.29 18.69
CA ALA A 199 -2.14 -17.77 19.92
C ALA A 199 -2.08 -16.24 20.04
N ARG A 200 -1.02 -15.61 19.49
CA ARG A 200 -0.87 -14.14 19.49
C ARG A 200 -1.70 -13.45 18.43
N MET A 201 -2.15 -14.15 17.40
CA MET A 201 -2.86 -13.55 16.26
C MET A 201 -4.34 -13.97 16.16
N ARG A 202 -4.70 -15.16 16.70
CA ARG A 202 -6.09 -15.66 16.68
C ARG A 202 -6.97 -14.88 17.63
N ASN A 203 -8.19 -14.57 17.18
CA ASN A 203 -9.21 -13.81 17.90
C ASN A 203 -8.76 -12.37 18.25
N VAL A 204 -7.70 -11.86 17.64
CA VAL A 204 -7.21 -10.50 17.83
C VAL A 204 -7.64 -9.62 16.66
N GLY A 205 -8.23 -8.46 16.95
CA GLY A 205 -8.60 -7.45 15.96
C GLY A 205 -9.54 -7.97 14.89
N ILE A 206 -10.63 -8.60 15.29
CA ILE A 206 -11.61 -9.20 14.39
C ILE A 206 -12.31 -8.14 13.54
N LEU A 207 -12.40 -8.39 12.24
CA LEU A 207 -13.23 -7.66 11.29
C LEU A 207 -14.11 -8.67 10.56
N SER A 208 -15.41 -8.68 10.87
CA SER A 208 -16.36 -9.58 10.22
C SER A 208 -16.48 -9.29 8.72
N SER A 209 -16.96 -10.25 7.93
CA SER A 209 -17.24 -10.02 6.51
C SER A 209 -18.24 -8.88 6.30
N GLU A 210 -19.27 -8.79 7.16
CA GLU A 210 -20.29 -7.74 7.11
C GLU A 210 -19.67 -6.35 7.37
N ASP A 211 -18.84 -6.22 8.40
CA ASP A 211 -18.18 -4.98 8.72
C ASP A 211 -17.10 -4.62 7.67
N ALA A 212 -16.40 -5.61 7.12
CA ALA A 212 -15.46 -5.38 6.03
C ALA A 212 -16.15 -4.74 4.81
N VAL A 213 -17.35 -5.19 4.47
CA VAL A 213 -18.18 -4.56 3.42
C VAL A 213 -18.65 -3.18 3.86
N ARG A 214 -19.17 -3.05 5.08
CA ARG A 214 -19.72 -1.79 5.62
C ARG A 214 -18.67 -0.66 5.67
N TYR A 215 -17.45 -0.99 6.03
CA TYR A 215 -16.33 -0.03 6.12
C TYR A 215 -15.51 0.05 4.84
N CYS A 216 -15.94 -0.62 3.76
CA CYS A 216 -15.23 -0.65 2.48
C CYS A 216 -13.76 -1.08 2.63
N ALA A 217 -13.50 -2.14 3.39
CA ALA A 217 -12.18 -2.71 3.53
C ALA A 217 -11.67 -3.23 2.17
N LEU A 218 -10.37 -3.14 1.95
CA LEU A 218 -9.72 -3.42 0.67
C LEU A 218 -8.56 -4.40 0.83
N GLY A 219 -8.20 -5.05 -0.27
CA GLY A 219 -7.01 -5.89 -0.36
C GLY A 219 -6.98 -7.03 0.65
N PRO A 220 -5.79 -7.39 1.19
CA PRO A 220 -5.65 -8.45 2.17
C PRO A 220 -6.47 -8.24 3.46
N THR A 221 -6.84 -7.00 3.79
CA THR A 221 -7.73 -6.73 4.93
C THR A 221 -9.15 -7.25 4.66
N ALA A 222 -9.70 -7.00 3.47
CA ALA A 222 -10.99 -7.53 3.06
C ALA A 222 -10.93 -9.05 2.82
N ARG A 223 -9.87 -9.53 2.16
CA ARG A 223 -9.68 -10.95 1.88
C ARG A 223 -9.51 -11.78 3.16
N GLY A 224 -8.81 -11.24 4.18
CA GLY A 224 -8.72 -11.85 5.50
C GLY A 224 -10.07 -11.97 6.23
N SER A 225 -11.05 -11.15 5.85
CA SER A 225 -12.45 -11.28 6.29
C SER A 225 -13.30 -12.17 5.36
N GLY A 226 -12.67 -12.91 4.44
CA GLY A 226 -13.33 -13.86 3.55
C GLY A 226 -13.95 -13.28 2.27
N LEU A 227 -13.74 -11.98 1.98
CA LEU A 227 -14.28 -11.35 0.79
C LEU A 227 -13.39 -11.66 -0.43
N ARG A 228 -13.97 -12.24 -1.49
CA ARG A 228 -13.26 -12.58 -2.73
C ARG A 228 -13.13 -11.36 -3.65
N VAL A 229 -12.40 -10.35 -3.19
CA VAL A 229 -12.19 -9.08 -3.91
C VAL A 229 -10.69 -8.90 -4.24
N ASP A 230 -10.37 -8.82 -5.52
CA ASP A 230 -9.03 -8.55 -6.04
C ASP A 230 -9.17 -7.95 -7.44
N LEU A 231 -8.65 -6.78 -7.69
CA LEU A 231 -8.77 -6.11 -8.99
C LEU A 231 -8.02 -6.85 -10.11
N ARG A 232 -6.96 -7.57 -9.77
CA ARG A 232 -6.24 -8.41 -10.75
C ARG A 232 -7.13 -9.51 -11.34
N TYR A 233 -8.18 -9.91 -10.58
CA TYR A 233 -9.18 -10.90 -10.99
C TYR A 233 -10.45 -10.24 -11.54
N SER A 234 -11.06 -9.30 -10.82
CA SER A 234 -12.39 -8.75 -11.14
C SER A 234 -12.37 -7.71 -12.25
N SER A 235 -11.25 -7.01 -12.44
CA SER A 235 -11.04 -5.99 -13.47
C SER A 235 -9.58 -6.00 -13.91
N PRO A 236 -9.13 -7.05 -14.63
CA PRO A 236 -7.73 -7.22 -15.01
C PRO A 236 -7.17 -5.99 -15.73
N TYR A 237 -5.95 -5.64 -15.37
CA TYR A 237 -5.21 -4.53 -15.95
C TYR A 237 -3.78 -4.99 -16.27
N GLU A 238 -3.03 -4.20 -17.06
CA GLU A 238 -1.74 -4.62 -17.61
C GLU A 238 -1.86 -6.04 -18.21
N ALA A 239 -0.97 -6.97 -17.87
CA ALA A 239 -1.02 -8.34 -18.38
C ALA A 239 -1.74 -9.34 -17.45
N TYR A 240 -2.43 -8.89 -16.38
CA TYR A 240 -3.02 -9.79 -15.39
C TYR A 240 -4.11 -10.72 -15.95
N GLY A 241 -4.75 -10.35 -17.05
CA GLY A 241 -5.72 -11.20 -17.75
C GLY A 241 -5.14 -12.53 -18.23
N ASP A 242 -3.83 -12.60 -18.46
CA ASP A 242 -3.14 -13.76 -19.00
C ASP A 242 -2.67 -14.76 -17.91
N PHE A 243 -2.70 -14.36 -16.62
CA PHE A 243 -2.05 -15.15 -15.56
C PHE A 243 -3.00 -16.00 -14.73
N GLY A 244 -4.32 -15.84 -14.87
CA GLY A 244 -5.31 -16.63 -14.13
C GLY A 244 -5.26 -16.37 -12.63
N VAL A 245 -5.15 -15.10 -12.23
CA VAL A 245 -5.13 -14.70 -10.82
C VAL A 245 -6.47 -15.04 -10.17
N THR A 246 -6.43 -15.52 -8.93
CA THR A 246 -7.63 -15.75 -8.09
C THR A 246 -7.46 -15.10 -6.73
N PRO A 247 -8.51 -14.50 -6.15
CA PRO A 247 -8.41 -13.91 -4.82
C PRO A 247 -8.05 -14.96 -3.75
N VAL A 248 -7.00 -14.70 -2.98
CA VAL A 248 -6.57 -15.55 -1.86
C VAL A 248 -7.44 -15.24 -0.65
N VAL A 249 -8.15 -16.23 -0.11
CA VAL A 249 -9.02 -16.08 1.06
C VAL A 249 -8.83 -17.26 2.03
N PRO A 250 -9.01 -17.05 3.36
CA PRO A 250 -8.73 -18.08 4.36
C PRO A 250 -9.54 -19.38 4.16
N GLN A 251 -10.79 -19.28 3.73
CA GLN A 251 -11.67 -20.45 3.56
C GLN A 251 -11.18 -21.46 2.51
N ASP A 252 -10.35 -21.06 1.55
CA ASP A 252 -9.81 -21.95 0.54
C ASP A 252 -8.71 -22.88 1.10
N TYR A 253 -8.13 -22.51 2.24
CA TYR A 253 -7.01 -23.22 2.86
C TYR A 253 -7.34 -23.80 4.24
N ASN A 254 -8.10 -23.07 5.06
CA ASN A 254 -8.44 -23.46 6.43
C ASN A 254 -9.88 -23.91 6.60
N GLY A 255 -10.73 -23.78 5.58
CA GLY A 255 -12.16 -24.08 5.64
C GLY A 255 -13.01 -23.08 6.42
N GLU A 256 -12.40 -22.20 7.21
CA GLU A 256 -13.06 -21.23 8.08
C GLU A 256 -12.47 -19.82 7.92
N VAL A 257 -13.27 -18.82 8.31
CA VAL A 257 -12.86 -17.40 8.32
C VAL A 257 -13.15 -16.82 9.69
N PHE A 258 -12.13 -16.32 10.36
CA PHE A 258 -12.25 -15.65 11.66
C PHE A 258 -12.22 -14.12 11.50
N GLY A 259 -11.64 -13.63 10.41
CA GLY A 259 -11.48 -12.19 10.15
C GLY A 259 -10.49 -11.50 11.10
N ASP A 260 -9.61 -12.26 11.73
CA ASP A 260 -8.65 -11.81 12.73
C ASP A 260 -7.27 -11.44 12.11
N VAL A 261 -6.31 -11.11 12.95
CA VAL A 261 -4.94 -10.80 12.52
C VAL A 261 -4.30 -12.01 11.83
N TYR A 262 -4.57 -13.24 12.31
CA TYR A 262 -4.01 -14.44 11.70
C TYR A 262 -4.48 -14.63 10.26
N ASP A 263 -5.77 -14.45 9.99
CA ASP A 263 -6.32 -14.59 8.64
C ASP A 263 -5.72 -13.53 7.70
N ARG A 264 -5.55 -12.28 8.17
CA ARG A 264 -4.87 -11.24 7.40
C ARG A 264 -3.38 -11.53 7.18
N PHE A 265 -2.72 -12.18 8.12
CA PHE A 265 -1.34 -12.65 7.98
C PHE A 265 -1.26 -13.76 6.93
N PHE A 266 -2.10 -14.77 7.08
CA PHE A 266 -2.16 -15.92 6.19
C PHE A 266 -2.40 -15.53 4.73
N VAL A 267 -3.37 -14.65 4.46
CA VAL A 267 -3.63 -14.15 3.10
C VAL A 267 -2.37 -13.58 2.46
N ARG A 268 -1.61 -12.76 3.18
CA ARG A 268 -0.40 -12.14 2.62
C ARG A 268 0.71 -13.14 2.32
N VAL A 269 0.89 -14.12 3.18
CA VAL A 269 1.90 -15.15 2.97
C VAL A 269 1.53 -16.02 1.76
N MET A 270 0.26 -16.34 1.59
CA MET A 270 -0.22 -17.10 0.43
C MET A 270 -0.23 -16.28 -0.87
N GLU A 271 -0.41 -14.97 -0.79
CA GLU A 271 -0.22 -14.09 -1.95
C GLU A 271 1.24 -14.06 -2.42
N VAL A 272 2.23 -14.27 -1.54
CA VAL A 272 3.63 -14.45 -1.97
C VAL A 272 3.76 -15.68 -2.86
N VAL A 273 3.14 -16.81 -2.47
CA VAL A 273 3.16 -18.05 -3.26
C VAL A 273 2.53 -17.82 -4.64
N GLN A 274 1.36 -17.17 -4.67
CA GLN A 274 0.69 -16.83 -5.94
C GLN A 274 1.54 -15.90 -6.80
N SER A 275 2.21 -14.92 -6.20
CA SER A 275 3.08 -14.00 -6.94
C SER A 275 4.27 -14.71 -7.59
N LEU A 276 4.84 -15.75 -6.95
CA LEU A 276 5.90 -16.56 -7.56
C LEU A 276 5.41 -17.28 -8.83
N ASP A 277 4.19 -17.84 -8.78
CA ASP A 277 3.59 -18.51 -9.95
C ASP A 277 3.30 -17.51 -11.09
N ILE A 278 2.87 -16.29 -10.75
CA ILE A 278 2.67 -15.23 -11.73
C ILE A 278 4.00 -14.81 -12.36
N LEU A 279 5.04 -14.61 -11.55
CA LEU A 279 6.38 -14.24 -12.05
C LEU A 279 6.95 -15.30 -13.02
N GLU A 280 6.77 -16.57 -12.72
CA GLU A 280 7.18 -17.67 -13.61
C GLU A 280 6.46 -17.57 -14.96
N LYS A 281 5.13 -17.42 -14.96
CA LYS A 281 4.34 -17.25 -16.18
C LYS A 281 4.78 -16.03 -16.99
N ILE A 282 5.11 -14.91 -16.32
CA ILE A 282 5.61 -13.70 -16.99
C ILE A 282 6.93 -13.97 -17.69
N VAL A 283 7.90 -14.56 -16.98
CA VAL A 283 9.26 -14.76 -17.52
C VAL A 283 9.25 -15.79 -18.66
N ASP A 284 8.32 -16.77 -18.61
CA ASP A 284 8.18 -17.78 -19.65
C ASP A 284 7.37 -17.31 -20.86
N GLY A 285 6.41 -16.41 -20.64
CA GLY A 285 5.42 -16.00 -21.65
C GLY A 285 5.54 -14.57 -22.15
N ILE A 286 6.53 -13.78 -21.71
CA ILE A 286 6.67 -12.38 -22.15
C ILE A 286 6.86 -12.27 -23.66
N PRO A 287 5.95 -11.57 -24.41
CA PRO A 287 6.03 -11.47 -25.85
C PRO A 287 7.16 -10.53 -26.29
N GLU A 288 7.66 -10.73 -27.51
CA GLU A 288 8.53 -9.76 -28.17
C GLU A 288 7.78 -8.51 -28.57
N GLY A 289 8.47 -7.37 -28.68
CA GLY A 289 7.85 -6.12 -29.11
C GLY A 289 8.44 -4.88 -28.46
N PRO A 290 7.86 -3.72 -28.76
CA PRO A 290 8.30 -2.46 -28.15
C PRO A 290 7.94 -2.39 -26.67
N ILE A 291 8.78 -1.67 -25.91
CA ILE A 291 8.58 -1.43 -24.48
C ILE A 291 7.99 -0.05 -24.18
N THR A 292 7.78 0.76 -25.20
CA THR A 292 7.20 2.11 -25.07
C THR A 292 6.42 2.48 -26.33
N TRP A 293 5.33 3.22 -26.15
CA TRP A 293 4.53 3.80 -27.23
C TRP A 293 5.33 4.79 -28.10
N GLU A 294 6.14 5.64 -27.46
CA GLU A 294 7.02 6.61 -28.13
C GLU A 294 8.32 6.77 -27.33
N ALA A 295 9.45 6.61 -28.02
CA ALA A 295 10.76 6.70 -27.40
C ALA A 295 11.26 8.15 -27.26
N LYS A 296 10.72 9.10 -28.04
CA LYS A 296 11.19 10.49 -28.07
C LYS A 296 10.39 11.35 -27.08
N LEU A 297 11.02 11.70 -25.95
CA LEU A 297 10.40 12.52 -24.90
C LEU A 297 9.69 13.79 -25.40
N PRO A 298 10.23 14.58 -26.36
CA PRO A 298 9.51 15.75 -26.87
C PRO A 298 8.17 15.41 -27.51
N LYS A 299 8.04 14.25 -28.17
CA LYS A 299 6.77 13.80 -28.75
C LYS A 299 5.77 13.38 -27.68
N VAL A 300 6.24 12.70 -26.62
CA VAL A 300 5.38 12.36 -25.47
C VAL A 300 4.85 13.63 -24.81
N LEU A 301 5.71 14.62 -24.56
CA LEU A 301 5.30 15.90 -23.98
C LEU A 301 4.32 16.67 -24.88
N ALA A 302 4.53 16.65 -26.18
CA ALA A 302 3.61 17.28 -27.15
C ALA A 302 2.23 16.60 -27.15
N ALA A 303 2.18 15.26 -27.08
CA ALA A 303 0.94 14.51 -26.96
C ALA A 303 0.19 14.81 -25.66
N LEU A 304 0.90 14.86 -24.54
CA LEU A 304 0.32 15.20 -23.23
C LEU A 304 -0.23 16.64 -23.21
N LYS A 305 0.47 17.60 -23.82
CA LYS A 305 0.02 18.99 -23.94
C LYS A 305 -1.21 19.14 -24.85
N ALA A 306 -1.35 18.26 -25.84
CA ALA A 306 -2.50 18.25 -26.73
C ALA A 306 -3.74 17.57 -26.12
N ALA A 307 -3.56 16.76 -25.08
CA ALA A 307 -4.62 16.00 -24.44
C ALA A 307 -5.55 16.92 -23.61
N ASP A 308 -6.85 16.56 -23.58
CA ASP A 308 -7.86 17.16 -22.72
C ASP A 308 -8.78 16.07 -22.19
N GLY A 309 -8.74 15.82 -20.90
CA GLY A 309 -9.53 14.75 -20.32
C GLY A 309 -9.27 14.51 -18.85
N ILE A 310 -10.15 13.72 -18.24
CA ILE A 310 -9.97 13.14 -16.92
C ILE A 310 -9.71 11.65 -17.14
N GLY A 311 -8.65 11.13 -16.54
CA GLY A 311 -8.30 9.72 -16.61
C GLY A 311 -8.23 9.08 -15.24
N TRP A 312 -8.47 7.77 -15.21
CA TRP A 312 -8.53 6.94 -14.03
C TRP A 312 -7.49 5.84 -14.12
N GLY A 313 -6.73 5.67 -13.05
CA GLY A 313 -5.83 4.54 -12.88
C GLY A 313 -6.15 3.85 -11.57
N ILE A 314 -6.62 2.61 -11.66
CA ILE A 314 -7.00 1.79 -10.52
C ILE A 314 -6.22 0.49 -10.63
N ILE A 315 -5.50 0.11 -9.56
CA ILE A 315 -4.72 -1.13 -9.52
C ILE A 315 -4.77 -1.76 -8.13
N GLU A 316 -4.53 -3.05 -8.04
CA GLU A 316 -4.39 -3.78 -6.79
C GLU A 316 -2.96 -3.70 -6.28
N GLY A 317 -2.70 -2.81 -5.34
CA GLY A 317 -1.43 -2.78 -4.61
C GLY A 317 -1.36 -3.85 -3.50
N PRO A 318 -0.22 -4.00 -2.82
CA PRO A 318 -0.06 -4.97 -1.72
C PRO A 318 -1.04 -4.78 -0.55
N ARG A 319 -1.64 -3.59 -0.42
CA ARG A 319 -2.59 -3.23 0.64
C ARG A 319 -4.04 -3.15 0.19
N GLY A 320 -4.28 -3.33 -1.11
CA GLY A 320 -5.58 -3.20 -1.75
C GLY A 320 -5.58 -2.21 -2.90
N ASP A 321 -6.75 -1.85 -3.41
CA ASP A 321 -6.86 -1.00 -4.55
C ASP A 321 -6.35 0.43 -4.28
N ASP A 322 -5.49 0.90 -5.19
CA ASP A 322 -4.96 2.25 -5.23
C ASP A 322 -5.52 2.98 -6.45
N THR A 323 -6.17 4.11 -6.21
CA THR A 323 -6.86 4.87 -7.23
C THR A 323 -6.23 6.24 -7.42
N HIS A 324 -5.78 6.51 -8.63
CA HIS A 324 -5.33 7.84 -9.05
C HIS A 324 -6.28 8.42 -10.09
N VAL A 325 -6.58 9.70 -9.96
CA VAL A 325 -7.38 10.45 -10.94
C VAL A 325 -6.61 11.68 -11.36
N VAL A 326 -6.47 11.86 -12.66
CA VAL A 326 -5.68 12.95 -13.27
C VAL A 326 -6.57 13.78 -14.21
N LYS A 327 -6.40 15.09 -14.19
CA LYS A 327 -6.95 16.00 -15.19
C LYS A 327 -5.83 16.59 -16.02
N LEU A 328 -5.88 16.37 -17.33
CA LEU A 328 -5.10 17.10 -18.34
C LEU A 328 -5.99 18.16 -18.98
N THR A 329 -5.45 19.33 -19.25
CA THR A 329 -6.15 20.41 -19.96
C THR A 329 -5.34 20.79 -21.20
N LYS A 330 -6.00 20.82 -22.35
CA LYS A 330 -5.38 21.11 -23.65
C LYS A 330 -4.61 22.44 -23.60
N GLY A 331 -3.39 22.41 -24.06
CA GLY A 331 -2.47 23.55 -24.07
C GLY A 331 -1.65 23.74 -22.81
N GLU A 332 -2.04 23.14 -21.69
CA GLU A 332 -1.28 23.19 -20.44
C GLU A 332 -0.13 22.16 -20.44
N GLU A 333 1.02 22.53 -19.92
CA GLU A 333 2.17 21.62 -19.76
C GLU A 333 2.11 20.85 -18.44
N ASN A 334 1.56 21.47 -17.40
CA ASN A 334 1.47 20.91 -16.07
C ASN A 334 0.13 20.23 -15.84
N LEU A 335 0.09 19.36 -14.84
CA LEU A 335 -1.16 18.74 -14.41
C LEU A 335 -2.12 19.81 -13.87
N THR A 336 -3.37 19.79 -14.37
CA THR A 336 -4.41 20.66 -13.81
C THR A 336 -4.73 20.27 -12.38
N TRP A 337 -4.90 18.98 -12.12
CA TRP A 337 -4.97 18.41 -10.79
C TRP A 337 -4.75 16.90 -10.81
N TRP A 338 -4.43 16.37 -9.64
CA TRP A 338 -4.23 14.97 -9.36
C TRP A 338 -4.81 14.62 -7.98
N LYS A 339 -5.47 13.47 -7.88
CA LYS A 339 -6.01 12.93 -6.64
C LYS A 339 -5.60 11.49 -6.47
N VAL A 340 -5.23 11.17 -5.23
CA VAL A 340 -4.80 9.83 -4.81
C VAL A 340 -5.73 9.34 -3.72
N ARG A 341 -6.25 8.14 -3.87
CA ARG A 341 -6.94 7.39 -2.82
C ARG A 341 -6.24 6.05 -2.65
N ALA A 342 -5.33 6.00 -1.69
CA ALA A 342 -4.62 4.78 -1.32
C ALA A 342 -5.49 3.89 -0.42
N PRO A 343 -5.24 2.56 -0.38
CA PRO A 343 -6.09 1.61 0.35
C PRO A 343 -6.17 1.85 1.85
N THR A 344 -5.14 2.42 2.47
CA THR A 344 -5.13 2.73 3.91
C THR A 344 -6.24 3.71 4.32
N TYR A 345 -6.71 4.58 3.42
CA TYR A 345 -7.86 5.44 3.71
C TYR A 345 -9.10 4.65 4.09
N SER A 346 -9.41 3.59 3.34
CA SER A 346 -10.55 2.74 3.61
C SER A 346 -10.28 1.80 4.78
N ASN A 347 -9.12 1.15 4.80
CA ASN A 347 -8.79 0.17 5.82
C ASN A 347 -8.69 0.77 7.24
N ALA A 348 -8.14 1.98 7.38
CA ALA A 348 -7.99 2.63 8.69
C ALA A 348 -9.31 3.01 9.36
N VAL A 349 -10.40 3.12 8.61
CA VAL A 349 -11.74 3.41 9.16
C VAL A 349 -12.26 2.25 10.01
N SER A 350 -11.82 1.02 9.76
CA SER A 350 -12.19 -0.17 10.52
C SER A 350 -11.44 -0.32 11.86
N TRP A 351 -10.32 0.39 12.07
CA TRP A 351 -9.52 0.26 13.31
C TRP A 351 -10.33 0.43 14.60
N PRO A 352 -11.18 1.47 14.78
CA PRO A 352 -11.92 1.62 16.02
C PRO A 352 -12.70 0.36 16.40
N LEU A 353 -13.32 -0.31 15.43
CA LEU A 353 -14.07 -1.56 15.64
C LEU A 353 -13.12 -2.71 16.02
N MET A 354 -12.00 -2.85 15.32
CA MET A 354 -11.02 -3.91 15.58
C MET A 354 -10.40 -3.86 16.98
N PHE A 355 -10.42 -2.69 17.63
CA PHE A 355 -9.89 -2.50 18.98
C PHE A 355 -10.91 -2.84 20.08
N GLU A 356 -12.20 -2.85 19.77
CA GLU A 356 -13.23 -3.05 20.78
C GLU A 356 -13.07 -4.40 21.50
N ASN A 357 -13.04 -4.36 22.81
CA ASN A 357 -12.89 -5.52 23.68
C ASN A 357 -11.55 -6.27 23.58
N GLN A 358 -10.54 -5.68 22.93
CA GLN A 358 -9.17 -6.21 22.88
C GLN A 358 -8.32 -5.69 24.05
N GLU A 359 -7.17 -6.26 24.27
CA GLU A 359 -6.23 -5.83 25.32
C GLU A 359 -5.25 -4.77 24.78
N ILE A 360 -4.69 -3.95 25.67
CA ILE A 360 -3.68 -2.93 25.31
C ILE A 360 -2.49 -3.57 24.61
N ALA A 361 -2.08 -4.75 25.05
CA ALA A 361 -0.95 -5.50 24.48
C ALA A 361 -1.15 -5.89 23.01
N ASP A 362 -2.40 -6.01 22.57
CA ASP A 362 -2.74 -6.35 21.18
C ASP A 362 -2.77 -5.12 20.25
N ALA A 363 -2.80 -3.91 20.82
CA ALA A 363 -2.98 -2.69 20.04
C ALA A 363 -1.93 -2.49 18.93
N PRO A 364 -0.62 -2.69 19.15
CA PRO A 364 0.37 -2.56 18.08
C PRO A 364 0.14 -3.58 16.96
N LEU A 365 -0.27 -4.80 17.29
CA LEU A 365 -0.51 -5.85 16.33
C LEU A 365 -1.78 -5.57 15.51
N ILE A 366 -2.85 -5.06 16.14
CA ILE A 366 -4.08 -4.65 15.46
C ILE A 366 -3.79 -3.50 14.49
N ILE A 367 -3.06 -2.46 14.92
CA ILE A 367 -2.67 -1.35 14.05
C ILE A 367 -1.90 -1.88 12.84
N ASN A 368 -0.89 -2.70 13.07
CA ASN A 368 -0.07 -3.24 12.00
C ASN A 368 -0.83 -4.21 11.09
N SER A 369 -1.91 -4.85 11.55
CA SER A 369 -2.60 -5.94 10.84
C SER A 369 -3.19 -5.53 9.48
N ILE A 370 -3.59 -4.27 9.30
CA ILE A 370 -4.06 -3.76 8.02
C ILE A 370 -2.91 -3.32 7.10
N ASP A 371 -1.65 -3.44 7.56
CA ASP A 371 -0.45 -2.94 6.88
C ASP A 371 -0.57 -1.44 6.53
N PRO A 372 -0.72 -0.56 7.53
CA PRO A 372 -1.01 0.83 7.26
C PRO A 372 0.16 1.52 6.57
N CYS A 373 -0.13 2.26 5.50
CA CYS A 373 0.78 3.19 4.88
C CYS A 373 0.27 4.61 5.13
N ILE A 374 0.71 5.23 6.21
CA ILE A 374 0.25 6.57 6.59
C ILE A 374 0.81 7.62 5.63
N SER A 375 2.00 7.37 5.05
CA SER A 375 2.60 8.20 4.01
C SER A 375 1.74 8.29 2.74
N CYS A 376 0.89 7.30 2.47
CA CYS A 376 -0.06 7.35 1.36
C CYS A 376 -1.32 8.19 1.67
N MET A 377 -1.49 8.65 2.91
CA MET A 377 -2.65 9.43 3.34
C MET A 377 -2.35 10.94 3.26
N GLU A 378 -2.75 11.56 2.17
CA GLU A 378 -2.44 12.97 1.86
C GLU A 378 -3.42 13.99 2.47
N ARG A 379 -4.21 13.59 3.46
CA ARG A 379 -5.18 14.47 4.13
C ARG A 379 -4.82 14.67 5.59
N ILE A 380 -5.12 15.87 6.09
CA ILE A 380 -4.85 16.26 7.48
C ILE A 380 -6.08 16.92 8.06
N LEU A 381 -6.45 16.55 9.29
CA LEU A 381 -7.45 17.26 10.07
C LEU A 381 -6.76 18.36 10.88
N VAL A 382 -7.14 19.60 10.60
CA VAL A 382 -6.68 20.75 11.38
C VAL A 382 -7.76 21.13 12.38
N SER A 383 -7.44 21.13 13.66
CA SER A 383 -8.32 21.58 14.74
C SER A 383 -7.62 22.60 15.61
N ASP A 384 -8.32 23.68 15.97
CA ASP A 384 -7.87 24.64 16.99
C ASP A 384 -8.60 24.34 18.30
N PRO A 385 -7.93 23.80 19.31
CA PRO A 385 -8.58 23.42 20.57
C PRO A 385 -9.11 24.64 21.35
N ARG A 386 -8.65 25.86 21.05
CA ARG A 386 -9.08 27.08 21.72
C ARG A 386 -10.47 27.55 21.27
N ILE A 387 -10.84 27.27 20.03
CA ILE A 387 -12.11 27.69 19.45
C ILE A 387 -13.17 26.59 19.42
N GLY A 388 -12.79 25.34 19.77
CA GLY A 388 -13.69 24.19 19.81
C GLY A 388 -14.35 23.86 18.47
N ARG A 389 -13.86 24.40 17.35
CA ARG A 389 -14.41 24.22 16.00
C ARG A 389 -13.41 23.50 15.11
N SER A 390 -13.92 22.60 14.31
CA SER A 390 -13.18 22.07 13.16
C SER A 390 -13.46 23.00 11.97
N GLU A 391 -12.41 23.49 11.32
CA GLU A 391 -12.51 24.38 10.18
C GLU A 391 -11.88 23.72 8.96
N ILE A 392 -12.56 23.76 7.83
CA ILE A 392 -11.96 23.37 6.55
C ILE A 392 -11.20 24.59 6.01
N LEU A 393 -9.88 24.52 6.07
CA LEU A 393 -9.01 25.55 5.53
C LEU A 393 -8.67 25.27 4.07
N THR A 394 -8.74 26.30 3.25
CA THR A 394 -8.09 26.25 1.94
C THR A 394 -6.57 26.26 2.15
N ARG A 395 -5.83 25.77 1.14
CA ARG A 395 -4.36 25.86 1.15
C ARG A 395 -3.86 27.28 1.41
N ALA A 396 -4.43 28.27 0.75
CA ALA A 396 -4.04 29.67 0.91
C ALA A 396 -4.15 30.10 2.38
N ASN A 397 -5.29 29.83 3.01
CA ASN A 397 -5.49 30.13 4.43
C ASN A 397 -4.48 29.44 5.35
N LEU A 398 -4.18 28.16 5.07
CA LEU A 398 -3.19 27.41 5.87
C LEU A 398 -1.78 27.98 5.69
N MET A 399 -1.39 28.32 4.46
CA MET A 399 -0.09 28.94 4.19
C MET A 399 0.05 30.31 4.86
N ASP A 400 -0.99 31.12 4.85
CA ASP A 400 -0.96 32.43 5.50
C ASP A 400 -0.83 32.29 7.02
N LYS A 401 -1.56 31.36 7.64
CA LYS A 401 -1.39 31.02 9.06
C LYS A 401 0.04 30.52 9.38
N CYS A 402 0.63 29.72 8.50
CA CYS A 402 2.00 29.25 8.67
C CYS A 402 3.01 30.41 8.56
N ARG A 403 2.86 31.29 7.57
CA ARG A 403 3.72 32.48 7.39
C ARG A 403 3.64 33.42 8.58
N GLU A 404 2.43 33.67 9.08
CA GLU A 404 2.19 34.49 10.27
C GLU A 404 2.88 33.89 11.51
N LYS A 405 2.73 32.59 11.71
CA LYS A 405 3.42 31.88 12.80
C LYS A 405 4.94 31.98 12.67
N THR A 406 5.47 31.80 11.49
CA THR A 406 6.93 31.92 11.22
C THR A 406 7.42 33.31 11.53
N ARG A 407 6.72 34.39 11.08
CA ARG A 407 7.09 35.77 11.41
C ARG A 407 7.12 36.01 12.92
N ARG A 408 6.10 35.56 13.64
CA ARG A 408 6.09 35.66 15.11
C ARG A 408 7.24 34.96 15.79
N LEU A 409 7.63 33.79 15.29
CA LEU A 409 8.75 33.03 15.86
C LEU A 409 10.12 33.65 15.52
N MET A 410 10.20 34.35 14.41
CA MET A 410 11.42 35.06 13.99
C MET A 410 11.52 36.47 14.53
N GLY A 411 10.54 36.96 15.29
CA GLY A 411 10.53 38.29 15.86
C GLY A 411 10.29 39.40 14.82
N ALA A 412 9.68 39.07 13.68
CA ALA A 412 9.36 40.00 12.60
C ALA A 412 7.85 40.33 12.54
#